data_2cd6bb6bb796a3d82e64638c11a5412c
#
_entry.id   2cd6bb6bb796a3d82e64638c11a5412c
#
_cell.length_a   1.000
_cell.length_b   1.000
_cell.length_c   1.000
_cell.angle_alpha   90.00
_cell.angle_beta   90.00
_cell.angle_gamma   90.00
#
_symmetry.space_group_name_H-M   'P 1'
#
loop_
_entity.id
_entity.type
_entity.pdbx_description
1 polymer ?
#
loop_
_entity_poly.entity_id
_entity_poly.type
_entity_poly.pdbx_seq_one_letter_code
_entity_poly.pdbx_strand_id
1 'polypeptide(L)'
;MHPFIIQANTLLKMQAAGEPVVVLDCSFDLMNPATVDDTFSATHIAGAAFANLDRDLSTHDSENAINGGRHPLPRREDFAQTMGNWGITPTTQVVVYDRNGQTFCGRAWWMMKWCGHQAVAILDGGMAAWQAAGGAMASGVAPQVPQKSAYPLGAPLVALTELDTVWRRLDRDQTIVDARAPARYRGDVEPLDPIAGHIPGALNLAFSENFDADGRFKSRDSLRQMWLKLLGDCNHAHVVMHCGSGVSAVPNVVSMALAGLPTPTLYAGSWSEWSRHPETPKTKAV
;
A
#
# COMPACT_ATOMS: atom_id res chain seq x y z
N MET A 1 -19.74 2.55 -5.75
CA MET A 1 -18.65 2.44 -4.74
C MET A 1 -17.65 1.40 -5.22
N HIS A 2 -16.37 1.77 -5.29
CA HIS A 2 -15.28 0.91 -5.74
C HIS A 2 -14.33 0.63 -4.57
N PRO A 3 -14.26 -0.61 -4.05
CA PRO A 3 -13.52 -0.90 -2.81
C PRO A 3 -12.07 -1.38 -2.98
N PHE A 4 -11.63 -1.71 -4.22
CA PHE A 4 -10.28 -2.24 -4.49
C PHE A 4 -9.56 -1.46 -5.60
N ILE A 5 -10.08 -1.55 -6.81
CA ILE A 5 -9.53 -0.89 -8.01
C ILE A 5 -10.62 -0.14 -8.75
N ILE A 6 -10.22 0.88 -9.52
CA ILE A 6 -11.10 1.63 -10.41
C ILE A 6 -10.38 1.91 -11.74
N GLN A 7 -11.10 1.79 -12.85
CA GLN A 7 -10.58 2.11 -14.18
C GLN A 7 -10.62 3.61 -14.44
N ALA A 8 -9.64 4.15 -15.18
CA ALA A 8 -9.57 5.57 -15.51
C ALA A 8 -10.86 6.11 -16.17
N ASN A 9 -11.44 5.36 -17.10
CA ASN A 9 -12.71 5.73 -17.74
C ASN A 9 -13.90 5.81 -16.75
N THR A 10 -13.88 5.00 -15.69
CA THR A 10 -14.90 5.07 -14.64
C THR A 10 -14.72 6.33 -13.79
N LEU A 11 -13.48 6.64 -13.40
CA LEU A 11 -13.16 7.86 -12.66
C LEU A 11 -13.53 9.11 -13.46
N LEU A 12 -13.24 9.14 -14.78
CA LEU A 12 -13.65 10.24 -15.67
C LEU A 12 -15.17 10.45 -15.67
N LYS A 13 -15.96 9.38 -15.73
CA LYS A 13 -17.42 9.45 -15.67
C LYS A 13 -17.93 9.98 -14.33
N MET A 14 -17.33 9.55 -13.23
CA MET A 14 -17.68 10.03 -11.88
C MET A 14 -17.39 11.54 -11.73
N GLN A 15 -16.22 12.00 -12.18
CA GLN A 15 -15.88 13.42 -12.16
C GLN A 15 -16.83 14.25 -13.04
N ALA A 16 -17.14 13.78 -14.26
CA ALA A 16 -18.09 14.44 -15.17
C ALA A 16 -19.51 14.52 -14.59
N ALA A 17 -19.91 13.53 -13.80
CA ALA A 17 -21.21 13.49 -13.11
C ALA A 17 -21.23 14.35 -11.83
N GLY A 18 -20.10 14.94 -11.41
CA GLY A 18 -20.00 15.70 -10.16
C GLY A 18 -20.13 14.85 -8.90
N GLU A 19 -19.82 13.55 -8.98
CA GLU A 19 -19.85 12.68 -7.80
C GLU A 19 -18.77 13.10 -6.80
N PRO A 20 -18.98 12.93 -5.48
CA PRO A 20 -18.01 13.29 -4.46
C PRO A 20 -16.81 12.34 -4.47
N VAL A 21 -15.78 12.69 -5.23
CA VAL A 21 -14.54 11.93 -5.38
C VAL A 21 -13.37 12.77 -4.89
N VAL A 22 -12.52 12.18 -4.05
CA VAL A 22 -11.20 12.70 -3.69
C VAL A 22 -10.13 11.84 -4.37
N VAL A 23 -9.26 12.48 -5.12
CA VAL A 23 -8.11 11.82 -5.78
C VAL A 23 -6.84 12.16 -5.02
N LEU A 24 -6.02 11.16 -4.69
CA LEU A 24 -4.77 11.34 -3.97
C LEU A 24 -3.59 10.83 -4.82
N ASP A 25 -2.61 11.70 -5.05
CA ASP A 25 -1.31 11.34 -5.60
C ASP A 25 -0.40 10.85 -4.48
N CYS A 26 -0.04 9.59 -4.51
CA CYS A 26 0.86 8.94 -3.54
C CYS A 26 2.25 8.68 -4.14
N SER A 27 2.61 9.37 -5.22
CA SER A 27 3.91 9.20 -5.87
C SER A 27 5.04 9.54 -4.91
N PHE A 28 6.06 8.70 -4.87
CA PHE A 28 7.19 8.86 -3.96
C PHE A 28 8.49 8.35 -4.59
N ASP A 29 9.62 8.88 -4.14
CA ASP A 29 10.96 8.41 -4.52
C ASP A 29 11.76 8.12 -3.23
N LEU A 30 11.97 6.84 -2.94
CA LEU A 30 12.74 6.39 -1.75
C LEU A 30 14.20 6.82 -1.77
N MET A 31 14.75 7.06 -2.97
CA MET A 31 16.17 7.46 -3.12
C MET A 31 16.34 8.97 -3.07
N ASN A 32 15.28 9.73 -3.42
CA ASN A 32 15.28 11.20 -3.46
C ASN A 32 14.01 11.78 -2.83
N PRO A 33 13.73 11.55 -1.54
CA PRO A 33 12.47 11.97 -0.92
C PRO A 33 12.26 13.49 -0.90
N ALA A 34 13.34 14.27 -1.00
CA ALA A 34 13.26 15.74 -1.03
C ALA A 34 12.67 16.29 -2.35
N THR A 35 12.58 15.51 -3.42
CA THR A 35 12.10 15.96 -4.74
C THR A 35 10.63 15.69 -5.00
N VAL A 36 9.95 15.02 -4.08
CA VAL A 36 8.59 14.51 -4.33
C VAL A 36 7.53 15.63 -4.39
N ASP A 37 7.69 16.69 -3.60
CA ASP A 37 6.79 17.85 -3.64
C ASP A 37 6.94 18.60 -4.98
N ASP A 38 8.17 18.77 -5.50
CA ASP A 38 8.44 19.35 -6.82
C ASP A 38 7.88 18.47 -7.94
N THR A 39 8.01 17.15 -7.81
CA THR A 39 7.46 16.19 -8.76
C THR A 39 5.94 16.26 -8.84
N PHE A 40 5.25 16.37 -7.70
CA PHE A 40 3.82 16.60 -7.65
C PHE A 40 3.47 17.96 -8.28
N SER A 41 4.18 19.03 -7.90
CA SER A 41 3.93 20.38 -8.41
C SER A 41 4.16 20.51 -9.91
N ALA A 42 5.10 19.73 -10.46
CA ALA A 42 5.36 19.71 -11.91
C ALA A 42 4.17 19.15 -12.71
N THR A 43 3.56 18.07 -12.23
CA THR A 43 2.39 17.48 -12.87
C THR A 43 1.67 16.48 -11.95
N HIS A 44 0.35 16.51 -11.92
CA HIS A 44 -0.51 15.56 -11.22
C HIS A 44 -1.88 15.46 -11.91
N ILE A 45 -2.72 14.51 -11.52
CA ILE A 45 -4.11 14.44 -11.99
C ILE A 45 -4.86 15.69 -11.50
N ALA A 46 -5.56 16.38 -12.39
CA ALA A 46 -6.27 17.62 -12.05
C ALA A 46 -7.20 17.41 -10.85
N GLY A 47 -7.04 18.29 -9.85
CA GLY A 47 -7.81 18.23 -8.59
C GLY A 47 -7.31 17.23 -7.55
N ALA A 48 -6.21 16.51 -7.82
CA ALA A 48 -5.63 15.61 -6.83
C ALA A 48 -4.97 16.37 -5.68
N ALA A 49 -5.09 15.85 -4.46
CA ALA A 49 -4.27 16.23 -3.32
C ALA A 49 -3.03 15.33 -3.25
N PHE A 50 -1.95 15.81 -2.62
CA PHE A 50 -0.74 15.04 -2.42
C PHE A 50 -0.79 14.27 -1.09
N ALA A 51 -0.51 12.99 -1.13
CA ALA A 51 -0.40 12.10 0.03
C ALA A 51 1.05 11.60 0.13
N ASN A 52 1.90 12.38 0.79
CA ASN A 52 3.32 12.10 0.95
C ASN A 52 3.54 10.90 1.88
N LEU A 53 4.39 9.95 1.48
CA LEU A 53 4.64 8.72 2.24
C LEU A 53 5.20 9.02 3.63
N ASP A 54 6.17 9.92 3.75
CA ASP A 54 6.85 10.21 5.01
C ASP A 54 6.01 11.10 5.94
N ARG A 55 5.32 12.11 5.36
CA ARG A 55 4.58 13.10 6.13
C ARG A 55 3.16 12.66 6.49
N ASP A 56 2.45 12.03 5.53
CA ASP A 56 1.01 11.78 5.63
C ASP A 56 0.67 10.31 5.86
N LEU A 57 1.52 9.38 5.39
CA LEU A 57 1.28 7.93 5.42
C LEU A 57 2.24 7.17 6.36
N SER A 58 3.10 7.88 7.07
CA SER A 58 4.02 7.35 8.07
C SER A 58 4.14 8.32 9.23
N THR A 59 4.76 7.88 10.32
CA THR A 59 5.16 8.78 11.42
C THR A 59 6.63 8.55 11.77
N HIS A 60 7.31 9.64 12.12
CA HIS A 60 8.67 9.60 12.69
C HIS A 60 8.65 9.83 14.21
N ASP A 61 7.46 10.00 14.80
CA ASP A 61 7.27 10.07 16.24
C ASP A 61 7.23 8.64 16.81
N SER A 62 8.36 8.20 17.39
CA SER A 62 8.49 6.85 17.93
C SER A 62 7.56 6.55 19.12
N GLU A 63 7.06 7.57 19.82
CA GLU A 63 6.13 7.39 20.96
C GLU A 63 4.72 7.06 20.47
N ASN A 64 4.35 7.54 19.28
CA ASN A 64 3.03 7.36 18.68
C ASN A 64 3.02 6.40 17.48
N ALA A 65 4.15 5.80 17.15
CA ALA A 65 4.25 4.80 16.09
C ALA A 65 3.62 3.46 16.51
N ILE A 66 2.83 2.86 15.63
CA ILE A 66 2.18 1.57 15.88
C ILE A 66 3.16 0.40 15.71
N ASN A 67 4.19 0.57 14.89
CA ASN A 67 5.23 -0.42 14.61
C ASN A 67 6.56 0.26 14.37
N GLY A 68 7.65 -0.50 14.44
CA GLY A 68 8.96 -0.03 14.05
C GLY A 68 9.19 -0.02 12.54
N GLY A 69 10.45 0.05 12.16
CA GLY A 69 10.88 0.01 10.76
C GLY A 69 11.04 1.39 10.12
N ARG A 70 11.08 1.43 8.77
CA ARG A 70 11.44 2.64 8.02
C ARG A 70 10.25 3.58 7.78
N HIS A 71 9.03 3.03 7.69
CA HIS A 71 7.78 3.79 7.50
C HIS A 71 6.73 3.33 8.52
N PRO A 72 6.89 3.66 9.81
CA PRO A 72 5.96 3.24 10.84
C PRO A 72 4.56 3.80 10.59
N LEU A 73 3.54 3.03 10.93
CA LEU A 73 2.15 3.51 10.91
C LEU A 73 1.94 4.57 12.00
N PRO A 74 1.29 5.71 11.69
CA PRO A 74 0.76 6.60 12.70
C PRO A 74 -0.40 5.91 13.44
N ARG A 75 -0.85 6.47 14.56
CA ARG A 75 -2.11 6.05 15.17
C ARG A 75 -3.27 6.31 14.22
N ARG A 76 -4.33 5.51 14.36
CA ARG A 76 -5.53 5.66 13.52
C ARG A 76 -6.18 7.04 13.68
N GLU A 77 -6.14 7.59 14.87
CA GLU A 77 -6.66 8.91 15.21
C GLU A 77 -5.91 10.03 14.46
N ASP A 78 -4.59 9.94 14.38
CA ASP A 78 -3.74 10.90 13.68
C ASP A 78 -3.98 10.84 12.17
N PHE A 79 -4.07 9.62 11.64
CA PHE A 79 -4.41 9.46 10.22
C PHE A 79 -5.87 9.86 9.90
N ALA A 80 -6.79 9.66 10.81
CA ALA A 80 -8.17 10.17 10.67
C ALA A 80 -8.22 11.70 10.55
N GLN A 81 -7.34 12.42 11.26
CA GLN A 81 -7.20 13.86 11.08
C GLN A 81 -6.66 14.21 9.68
N THR A 82 -5.66 13.46 9.18
CA THR A 82 -5.13 13.61 7.83
C THR A 82 -6.22 13.37 6.78
N MET A 83 -7.04 12.32 6.92
CA MET A 83 -8.20 12.09 6.05
C MET A 83 -9.19 13.26 6.07
N GLY A 84 -9.46 13.81 7.25
CA GLY A 84 -10.30 15.00 7.40
C GLY A 84 -9.74 16.23 6.67
N ASN A 85 -8.42 16.43 6.73
CA ASN A 85 -7.74 17.52 6.03
C ASN A 85 -7.86 17.38 4.50
N TRP A 86 -7.92 16.17 3.97
CA TRP A 86 -8.23 15.92 2.54
C TRP A 86 -9.73 16.03 2.22
N GLY A 87 -10.57 16.33 3.20
CA GLY A 87 -12.01 16.47 3.02
C GLY A 87 -12.75 15.14 2.84
N ILE A 88 -12.14 14.03 3.24
CA ILE A 88 -12.75 12.71 3.15
C ILE A 88 -13.84 12.54 4.20
N THR A 89 -15.01 12.09 3.76
CA THR A 89 -16.16 11.73 4.60
C THR A 89 -16.51 10.25 4.37
N PRO A 90 -17.35 9.61 5.21
CA PRO A 90 -17.74 8.22 5.03
C PRO A 90 -18.38 7.88 3.66
N THR A 91 -18.95 8.88 2.99
CA THR A 91 -19.61 8.73 1.67
C THR A 91 -18.72 9.12 0.49
N THR A 92 -17.53 9.66 0.72
CA THR A 92 -16.59 10.07 -0.32
C THR A 92 -15.96 8.85 -0.98
N GLN A 93 -16.03 8.74 -2.32
CA GLN A 93 -15.16 7.80 -3.03
C GLN A 93 -13.74 8.37 -3.05
N VAL A 94 -12.79 7.64 -2.50
CA VAL A 94 -11.35 7.99 -2.61
C VAL A 94 -10.72 7.17 -3.71
N VAL A 95 -9.90 7.82 -4.54
CA VAL A 95 -9.09 7.15 -5.55
C VAL A 95 -7.63 7.51 -5.30
N VAL A 96 -6.82 6.50 -5.04
CA VAL A 96 -5.39 6.65 -4.81
C VAL A 96 -4.61 6.20 -6.03
N TYR A 97 -3.56 6.93 -6.39
CA TYR A 97 -2.69 6.55 -7.50
C TYR A 97 -1.23 6.93 -7.20
N ASP A 98 -0.32 6.37 -7.98
CA ASP A 98 1.06 6.84 -8.09
C ASP A 98 1.56 6.71 -9.53
N ARG A 99 2.78 7.20 -9.76
CA ARG A 99 3.52 7.06 -11.03
C ARG A 99 4.60 5.98 -10.97
N ASN A 100 4.62 5.19 -9.90
CA ASN A 100 5.66 4.25 -9.53
C ASN A 100 5.20 2.78 -9.67
N GLY A 101 4.23 2.50 -10.55
CA GLY A 101 3.70 1.15 -10.74
C GLY A 101 2.89 0.64 -9.56
N GLN A 102 2.09 1.49 -8.95
CA GLN A 102 1.19 1.19 -7.83
C GLN A 102 1.93 0.71 -6.56
N THR A 103 3.19 1.13 -6.42
CA THR A 103 4.05 0.74 -5.28
C THR A 103 3.62 1.42 -3.98
N PHE A 104 3.28 2.72 -4.03
CA PHE A 104 3.05 3.55 -2.84
C PHE A 104 1.57 3.81 -2.55
N CYS A 105 0.74 3.96 -3.57
CA CYS A 105 -0.69 4.26 -3.40
C CYS A 105 -1.44 3.16 -2.63
N GLY A 106 -0.96 1.93 -2.69
CA GLY A 106 -1.48 0.84 -1.87
C GLY A 106 -1.44 1.15 -0.37
N ARG A 107 -0.39 1.83 0.12
CA ARG A 107 -0.27 2.20 1.54
C ARG A 107 -1.45 3.07 1.99
N ALA A 108 -1.81 4.11 1.22
CA ALA A 108 -2.94 4.97 1.51
C ALA A 108 -4.26 4.19 1.48
N TRP A 109 -4.45 3.32 0.46
CA TRP A 109 -5.60 2.41 0.38
C TRP A 109 -5.74 1.57 1.65
N TRP A 110 -4.67 0.92 2.09
CA TRP A 110 -4.68 0.04 3.25
C TRP A 110 -4.97 0.81 4.55
N MET A 111 -4.36 1.97 4.75
CA MET A 111 -4.57 2.79 5.94
C MET A 111 -6.02 3.29 6.04
N MET A 112 -6.64 3.68 4.92
CA MET A 112 -8.05 4.04 4.89
C MET A 112 -8.96 2.86 5.23
N LYS A 113 -8.67 1.66 4.69
CA LYS A 113 -9.37 0.43 5.08
C LYS A 113 -9.17 0.12 6.57
N TRP A 114 -8.01 0.34 7.10
CA TRP A 114 -7.72 0.18 8.52
C TRP A 114 -8.49 1.18 9.39
N CYS A 115 -8.79 2.38 8.89
CA CYS A 115 -9.68 3.35 9.52
C CYS A 115 -11.18 3.09 9.31
N GLY A 116 -11.54 2.02 8.60
CA GLY A 116 -12.93 1.63 8.36
C GLY A 116 -13.56 2.29 7.12
N HIS A 117 -12.78 2.98 6.27
CA HIS A 117 -13.30 3.60 5.06
C HIS A 117 -13.51 2.57 3.94
N GLN A 118 -14.77 2.41 3.51
CA GLN A 118 -15.13 1.38 2.53
C GLN A 118 -14.84 1.80 1.08
N ALA A 119 -15.04 3.07 0.75
CA ALA A 119 -15.06 3.60 -0.59
C ALA A 119 -13.67 4.12 -1.04
N VAL A 120 -12.62 3.28 -0.95
CA VAL A 120 -11.28 3.60 -1.45
C VAL A 120 -10.84 2.59 -2.50
N ALA A 121 -10.32 3.08 -3.64
CA ALA A 121 -9.85 2.26 -4.75
C ALA A 121 -8.49 2.76 -5.26
N ILE A 122 -7.66 1.84 -5.75
CA ILE A 122 -6.44 2.13 -6.49
C ILE A 122 -6.84 2.40 -7.96
N LEU A 123 -6.33 3.47 -8.55
CA LEU A 123 -6.45 3.74 -9.98
C LEU A 123 -5.62 2.71 -10.76
N ASP A 124 -6.30 1.77 -11.41
CA ASP A 124 -5.67 0.65 -12.10
C ASP A 124 -4.85 1.12 -13.31
N GLY A 125 -3.53 0.86 -13.27
CA GLY A 125 -2.55 1.40 -14.20
C GLY A 125 -2.07 2.82 -13.86
N GLY A 126 -2.47 3.40 -12.73
CA GLY A 126 -1.95 4.65 -12.18
C GLY A 126 -2.08 5.86 -13.11
N MET A 127 -1.12 6.78 -13.00
CA MET A 127 -1.09 8.02 -13.82
C MET A 127 -1.06 7.73 -15.33
N ALA A 128 -0.34 6.68 -15.76
CA ALA A 128 -0.22 6.36 -17.19
C ALA A 128 -1.58 5.97 -17.79
N ALA A 129 -2.38 5.16 -17.08
CA ALA A 129 -3.73 4.79 -17.52
C ALA A 129 -4.68 5.99 -17.56
N TRP A 130 -4.54 6.94 -16.63
CA TRP A 130 -5.30 8.19 -16.63
C TRP A 130 -4.99 9.05 -17.86
N GLN A 131 -3.71 9.26 -18.16
CA GLN A 131 -3.29 10.02 -19.34
C GLN A 131 -3.74 9.33 -20.64
N ALA A 132 -3.60 8.02 -20.75
CA ALA A 132 -4.07 7.25 -21.89
C ALA A 132 -5.59 7.34 -22.11
N ALA A 133 -6.36 7.53 -21.05
CA ALA A 133 -7.82 7.75 -21.11
C ALA A 133 -8.20 9.21 -21.44
N GLY A 134 -7.23 10.12 -21.64
CA GLY A 134 -7.47 11.53 -21.90
C GLY A 134 -7.86 12.34 -20.65
N GLY A 135 -7.53 11.85 -19.47
CA GLY A 135 -7.79 12.53 -18.22
C GLY A 135 -7.00 13.81 -18.05
N ALA A 136 -7.63 14.84 -17.48
CA ALA A 136 -7.02 16.15 -17.30
C ALA A 136 -5.85 16.11 -16.31
N MET A 137 -4.76 16.79 -16.64
CA MET A 137 -3.59 16.99 -15.80
C MET A 137 -3.51 18.44 -15.33
N ALA A 138 -2.87 18.66 -14.19
CA ALA A 138 -2.60 19.96 -13.63
C ALA A 138 -1.14 20.09 -13.17
N SER A 139 -0.72 21.30 -12.86
CA SER A 139 0.55 21.64 -12.23
C SER A 139 0.32 22.67 -11.12
N GLY A 140 1.33 22.88 -10.26
CA GLY A 140 1.25 23.77 -9.12
C GLY A 140 0.83 23.07 -7.83
N VAL A 141 0.35 23.83 -6.85
CA VAL A 141 -0.05 23.30 -5.55
C VAL A 141 -1.45 22.70 -5.61
N ALA A 142 -1.67 21.67 -4.81
CA ALA A 142 -2.99 21.07 -4.65
C ALA A 142 -4.02 22.11 -4.18
N PRO A 143 -5.30 21.99 -4.60
CA PRO A 143 -6.36 22.82 -4.05
C PRO A 143 -6.42 22.69 -2.54
N GLN A 144 -6.42 23.81 -1.82
CA GLN A 144 -6.63 23.80 -0.38
C GLN A 144 -8.09 23.47 -0.09
N VAL A 145 -8.32 22.37 0.60
CA VAL A 145 -9.64 22.05 1.16
C VAL A 145 -9.71 22.71 2.53
N PRO A 146 -10.77 23.47 2.86
CA PRO A 146 -10.94 23.98 4.22
C PRO A 146 -10.84 22.83 5.22
N GLN A 147 -10.02 23.03 6.27
CA GLN A 147 -9.80 22.01 7.30
C GLN A 147 -11.15 21.52 7.85
N LYS A 148 -11.38 20.24 7.73
CA LYS A 148 -12.58 19.57 8.25
C LYS A 148 -12.24 18.84 9.54
N SER A 149 -13.28 18.42 10.27
CA SER A 149 -13.12 17.54 11.44
C SER A 149 -12.46 16.21 11.03
N ALA A 150 -11.78 15.57 11.98
CA ALA A 150 -11.22 14.25 11.78
C ALA A 150 -12.26 13.27 11.21
N TYR A 151 -11.81 12.36 10.36
CA TYR A 151 -12.65 11.28 9.81
C TYR A 151 -13.20 10.41 10.95
N PRO A 152 -14.50 10.09 10.99
CA PRO A 152 -15.07 9.22 12.02
C PRO A 152 -14.56 7.78 11.82
N LEU A 153 -13.76 7.31 12.76
CA LEU A 153 -13.18 5.97 12.72
C LEU A 153 -14.25 4.87 12.80
N GLY A 154 -14.17 3.91 11.90
CA GLY A 154 -14.95 2.68 11.92
C GLY A 154 -14.13 1.45 12.37
N ALA A 155 -14.76 0.29 12.41
CA ALA A 155 -14.05 -0.95 12.61
C ALA A 155 -13.06 -1.20 11.46
N PRO A 156 -11.85 -1.71 11.72
CA PRO A 156 -10.90 -2.05 10.66
C PRO A 156 -11.47 -3.06 9.66
N LEU A 157 -11.26 -2.80 8.37
CA LEU A 157 -11.66 -3.68 7.25
C LEU A 157 -10.50 -4.56 6.76
N VAL A 158 -9.31 -4.36 7.32
CA VAL A 158 -8.08 -5.11 7.05
C VAL A 158 -7.38 -5.46 8.36
N ALA A 159 -6.59 -6.51 8.36
CA ALA A 159 -5.90 -6.99 9.54
C ALA A 159 -4.45 -6.52 9.57
N LEU A 160 -3.99 -6.16 10.76
CA LEU A 160 -2.61 -5.81 11.09
C LEU A 160 -2.04 -6.84 12.07
N THR A 161 -0.76 -7.17 11.93
CA THR A 161 -0.01 -7.96 12.92
C THR A 161 1.31 -7.29 13.27
N GLU A 162 1.84 -7.62 14.43
CA GLU A 162 3.05 -7.07 15.00
C GLU A 162 4.20 -8.07 14.94
N LEU A 163 5.44 -7.59 15.09
CA LEU A 163 6.67 -8.38 15.08
C LEU A 163 6.60 -9.59 16.00
N ASP A 164 6.24 -9.40 17.26
CA ASP A 164 6.17 -10.48 18.26
C ASP A 164 5.22 -11.59 17.87
N THR A 165 4.07 -11.24 17.29
CA THR A 165 3.08 -12.21 16.84
C THR A 165 3.60 -13.03 15.67
N VAL A 166 4.23 -12.37 14.68
CA VAL A 166 4.85 -13.06 13.53
C VAL A 166 5.96 -13.98 14.01
N TRP A 167 6.83 -13.51 14.92
CA TRP A 167 7.97 -14.26 15.42
C TRP A 167 7.54 -15.51 16.19
N ARG A 168 6.61 -15.37 17.16
CA ARG A 168 6.10 -16.52 17.96
C ARG A 168 5.37 -17.57 17.13
N ARG A 169 5.03 -17.27 15.88
CA ARG A 169 4.30 -18.16 14.99
C ARG A 169 5.13 -18.69 13.81
N LEU A 170 6.45 -18.48 13.79
CA LEU A 170 7.32 -18.94 12.69
C LEU A 170 7.18 -20.46 12.43
N ASP A 171 7.07 -21.26 13.47
CA ASP A 171 6.96 -22.71 13.39
C ASP A 171 5.50 -23.21 13.55
N ARG A 172 4.52 -22.33 13.26
CA ARG A 172 3.09 -22.62 13.44
C ARG A 172 2.32 -22.37 12.15
N ASP A 173 0.99 -22.51 12.26
CA ASP A 173 0.07 -22.25 11.16
C ASP A 173 0.00 -20.77 10.78
N GLN A 174 1.01 -20.31 10.07
CA GLN A 174 1.04 -19.05 9.32
C GLN A 174 1.90 -19.20 8.08
N THR A 175 1.54 -18.52 7.00
CA THR A 175 2.32 -18.44 5.77
C THR A 175 2.76 -17.01 5.54
N ILE A 176 4.05 -16.75 5.64
CA ILE A 176 4.62 -15.42 5.43
C ILE A 176 4.99 -15.27 3.96
N VAL A 177 4.61 -14.15 3.34
CA VAL A 177 4.95 -13.83 1.95
C VAL A 177 5.67 -12.48 1.90
N ASP A 178 6.88 -12.50 1.38
CA ASP A 178 7.74 -11.33 1.16
C ASP A 178 7.50 -10.76 -0.25
N ALA A 179 7.06 -9.51 -0.32
CA ALA A 179 6.75 -8.81 -1.55
C ALA A 179 7.94 -8.10 -2.19
N ARG A 180 9.15 -8.19 -1.62
CA ARG A 180 10.35 -7.60 -2.18
C ARG A 180 10.80 -8.32 -3.44
N ALA A 181 11.61 -7.61 -4.25
CA ALA A 181 12.27 -8.21 -5.42
C ALA A 181 13.08 -9.47 -5.00
N PRO A 182 13.15 -10.52 -5.85
CA PRO A 182 13.81 -11.79 -5.52
C PRO A 182 15.26 -11.63 -5.05
N ALA A 183 16.03 -10.70 -5.64
CA ALA A 183 17.42 -10.46 -5.24
C ALA A 183 17.53 -9.93 -3.81
N ARG A 184 16.59 -9.09 -3.35
CA ARG A 184 16.54 -8.63 -1.96
C ARG A 184 16.11 -9.75 -1.01
N TYR A 185 15.10 -10.53 -1.40
CA TYR A 185 14.65 -11.69 -0.64
C TYR A 185 15.77 -12.70 -0.43
N ARG A 186 16.51 -13.09 -1.49
CA ARG A 186 17.64 -14.02 -1.37
C ARG A 186 18.82 -13.47 -0.55
N GLY A 187 18.88 -12.15 -0.40
CA GLY A 187 19.99 -11.49 0.28
C GLY A 187 21.21 -11.25 -0.62
N ASP A 188 21.02 -11.27 -1.95
CA ASP A 188 22.06 -10.93 -2.95
C ASP A 188 22.40 -9.43 -2.87
N VAL A 189 21.36 -8.60 -2.66
CA VAL A 189 21.48 -7.14 -2.51
C VAL A 189 20.55 -6.64 -1.40
N GLU A 190 20.98 -5.60 -0.66
CA GLU A 190 20.13 -4.87 0.27
C GLU A 190 20.58 -3.42 0.38
N PRO A 191 19.99 -2.51 -0.40
CA PRO A 191 20.41 -1.10 -0.43
C PRO A 191 19.80 -0.25 0.68
N LEU A 192 18.83 -0.75 1.44
CA LEU A 192 18.00 0.06 2.33
C LEU A 192 18.06 -0.36 3.81
N ASP A 193 18.32 -1.63 4.09
CA ASP A 193 18.30 -2.18 5.43
C ASP A 193 19.68 -2.72 5.83
N PRO A 194 20.02 -2.75 7.13
CA PRO A 194 21.39 -3.08 7.58
C PRO A 194 21.75 -4.55 7.35
N ILE A 195 20.78 -5.44 7.23
CA ILE A 195 21.00 -6.89 7.08
C ILE A 195 20.24 -7.37 5.84
N ALA A 196 20.95 -8.09 4.97
CA ALA A 196 20.37 -8.74 3.79
C ALA A 196 19.82 -10.13 4.13
N GLY A 197 18.74 -10.54 3.46
CA GLY A 197 18.08 -11.82 3.63
C GLY A 197 16.58 -11.68 3.81
N HIS A 198 15.95 -12.67 4.42
CA HIS A 198 14.48 -12.75 4.62
C HIS A 198 14.10 -13.41 5.95
N ILE A 199 12.84 -13.33 6.32
CA ILE A 199 12.26 -14.04 7.48
C ILE A 199 12.29 -15.55 7.19
N PRO A 200 12.83 -16.40 8.07
CA PRO A 200 12.88 -17.84 7.84
C PRO A 200 11.51 -18.42 7.50
N GLY A 201 11.47 -19.27 6.47
CA GLY A 201 10.23 -19.91 6.00
C GLY A 201 9.30 -19.00 5.17
N ALA A 202 9.61 -17.72 4.99
CA ALA A 202 8.82 -16.85 4.13
C ALA A 202 8.92 -17.30 2.66
N LEU A 203 7.78 -17.27 1.98
CA LEU A 203 7.70 -17.37 0.53
C LEU A 203 8.02 -16.02 -0.11
N ASN A 204 8.36 -15.99 -1.41
CA ASN A 204 8.59 -14.75 -2.13
C ASN A 204 7.65 -14.62 -3.32
N LEU A 205 6.93 -13.50 -3.39
CA LEU A 205 6.23 -13.03 -4.57
C LEU A 205 6.44 -11.52 -4.69
N ALA A 206 7.32 -11.11 -5.58
CA ALA A 206 7.55 -9.69 -5.80
C ALA A 206 6.24 -8.98 -6.16
N PHE A 207 5.99 -7.82 -5.56
CA PHE A 207 4.72 -7.08 -5.78
C PHE A 207 4.49 -6.77 -7.27
N SER A 208 5.55 -6.60 -8.06
CA SER A 208 5.48 -6.37 -9.51
C SER A 208 4.85 -7.53 -10.29
N GLU A 209 4.85 -8.74 -9.75
CA GLU A 209 4.24 -9.90 -10.38
C GLU A 209 2.71 -9.84 -10.44
N ASN A 210 2.08 -8.91 -9.71
CA ASN A 210 0.64 -8.71 -9.75
C ASN A 210 0.15 -8.00 -11.01
N PHE A 211 1.05 -7.39 -11.77
CA PHE A 211 0.69 -6.49 -12.87
C PHE A 211 1.02 -7.08 -14.24
N ASP A 212 0.23 -6.71 -15.24
CA ASP A 212 0.51 -6.93 -16.65
C ASP A 212 1.50 -5.87 -17.17
N ALA A 213 1.93 -6.01 -18.41
CA ALA A 213 2.92 -5.13 -19.04
C ALA A 213 2.46 -3.66 -19.16
N ASP A 214 1.14 -3.40 -19.13
CA ASP A 214 0.56 -2.06 -19.13
C ASP A 214 0.40 -1.45 -17.71
N GLY A 215 0.93 -2.13 -16.69
CA GLY A 215 0.91 -1.69 -15.30
C GLY A 215 -0.42 -1.89 -14.59
N ARG A 216 -1.40 -2.59 -15.19
CA ARG A 216 -2.67 -2.92 -14.55
C ARG A 216 -2.59 -4.25 -13.81
N PHE A 217 -3.44 -4.41 -12.81
CA PHE A 217 -3.58 -5.72 -12.17
C PHE A 217 -3.95 -6.78 -13.20
N LYS A 218 -3.29 -7.93 -13.12
CA LYS A 218 -3.64 -9.12 -13.92
C LYS A 218 -5.09 -9.51 -13.70
N SER A 219 -5.66 -10.27 -14.63
CA SER A 219 -7.02 -10.76 -14.50
C SER A 219 -7.21 -11.56 -13.20
N ARG A 220 -8.45 -11.57 -12.70
CA ARG A 220 -8.82 -12.35 -11.51
C ARG A 220 -8.31 -13.80 -11.58
N ASP A 221 -8.51 -14.45 -12.71
CA ASP A 221 -8.14 -15.85 -12.87
C ASP A 221 -6.62 -16.04 -12.89
N SER A 222 -5.88 -15.15 -13.54
CA SER A 222 -4.40 -15.15 -13.53
C SER A 222 -3.85 -14.94 -12.13
N LEU A 223 -4.39 -13.96 -11.39
CA LEU A 223 -4.02 -13.72 -9.99
C LEU A 223 -4.33 -14.94 -9.12
N ARG A 224 -5.52 -15.53 -9.30
CA ARG A 224 -5.91 -16.71 -8.54
C ARG A 224 -4.99 -17.91 -8.78
N GLN A 225 -4.66 -18.19 -10.03
CA GLN A 225 -3.73 -19.26 -10.39
C GLN A 225 -2.34 -19.02 -9.79
N MET A 226 -1.83 -17.80 -9.88
CA MET A 226 -0.53 -17.39 -9.34
C MET A 226 -0.49 -17.62 -7.82
N TRP A 227 -1.52 -17.15 -7.08
CA TRP A 227 -1.59 -17.31 -5.63
C TRP A 227 -1.75 -18.76 -5.21
N LEU A 228 -2.63 -19.54 -5.84
CA LEU A 228 -2.81 -20.95 -5.51
C LEU A 228 -1.53 -21.76 -5.79
N LYS A 229 -0.81 -21.45 -6.84
CA LYS A 229 0.48 -22.08 -7.13
C LYS A 229 1.53 -21.77 -6.06
N LEU A 230 1.58 -20.53 -5.56
CA LEU A 230 2.54 -20.12 -4.53
C LEU A 230 2.20 -20.73 -3.17
N LEU A 231 0.94 -20.65 -2.77
CA LEU A 231 0.48 -21.01 -1.44
C LEU A 231 0.28 -22.54 -1.27
N GLY A 232 0.03 -23.28 -2.36
CA GLY A 232 -0.23 -24.73 -2.29
C GLY A 232 -1.36 -25.05 -1.32
N ASP A 233 -1.10 -25.99 -0.40
CA ASP A 233 -2.06 -26.47 0.60
C ASP A 233 -2.08 -25.62 1.88
N CYS A 234 -1.40 -24.47 1.91
CA CYS A 234 -1.40 -23.58 3.08
C CYS A 234 -2.80 -23.05 3.39
N ASN A 235 -3.05 -22.78 4.67
CA ASN A 235 -4.28 -22.12 5.09
C ASN A 235 -4.28 -20.65 4.62
N HIS A 236 -5.04 -20.34 3.59
CA HIS A 236 -5.09 -19.00 2.99
C HIS A 236 -5.62 -17.91 3.93
N ALA A 237 -6.31 -18.29 5.02
CA ALA A 237 -6.76 -17.34 6.05
C ALA A 237 -5.62 -16.87 6.97
N HIS A 238 -4.51 -17.58 6.99
CA HIS A 238 -3.37 -17.30 7.87
C HIS A 238 -2.15 -16.76 7.09
N VAL A 239 -2.39 -16.14 5.95
CA VAL A 239 -1.34 -15.49 5.17
C VAL A 239 -0.98 -14.13 5.77
N VAL A 240 0.32 -13.90 5.97
CA VAL A 240 0.89 -12.64 6.43
C VAL A 240 1.75 -12.04 5.32
N MET A 241 1.42 -10.82 4.89
CA MET A 241 2.16 -10.08 3.89
C MET A 241 3.14 -9.11 4.53
N HIS A 242 4.37 -9.08 4.03
CA HIS A 242 5.34 -8.05 4.36
C HIS A 242 6.19 -7.67 3.14
N CYS A 243 7.01 -6.64 3.28
CA CYS A 243 7.99 -6.24 2.28
C CYS A 243 9.24 -5.64 2.94
N GLY A 244 9.74 -4.51 2.45
CA GLY A 244 10.80 -3.76 3.13
C GLY A 244 10.31 -2.96 4.33
N SER A 245 9.14 -2.29 4.22
CA SER A 245 8.64 -1.34 5.24
C SER A 245 7.10 -1.19 5.24
N GLY A 246 6.37 -2.24 4.85
CA GLY A 246 4.91 -2.28 4.89
C GLY A 246 4.21 -1.42 3.83
N VAL A 247 4.90 -1.05 2.77
CA VAL A 247 4.38 -0.22 1.66
C VAL A 247 4.08 -1.09 0.45
N SER A 248 5.11 -1.63 -0.20
CA SER A 248 4.97 -2.44 -1.41
C SER A 248 4.42 -3.86 -1.19
N ALA A 249 4.09 -4.24 0.04
CA ALA A 249 3.33 -5.45 0.34
C ALA A 249 1.83 -5.32 -0.01
N VAL A 250 1.30 -4.11 -0.06
CA VAL A 250 -0.13 -3.89 -0.22
C VAL A 250 -0.66 -4.30 -1.60
N PRO A 251 0.03 -4.11 -2.72
CA PRO A 251 -0.38 -4.73 -3.99
C PRO A 251 -0.64 -6.24 -3.89
N ASN A 252 0.16 -6.98 -3.11
CA ASN A 252 -0.09 -8.41 -2.85
C ASN A 252 -1.38 -8.62 -2.03
N VAL A 253 -1.66 -7.76 -1.04
CA VAL A 253 -2.91 -7.80 -0.27
C VAL A 253 -4.12 -7.60 -1.19
N VAL A 254 -4.06 -6.59 -2.05
CA VAL A 254 -5.14 -6.26 -3.00
C VAL A 254 -5.32 -7.39 -4.01
N SER A 255 -4.23 -7.94 -4.56
CA SER A 255 -4.31 -8.98 -5.58
C SER A 255 -4.91 -10.29 -5.06
N MET A 256 -4.63 -10.68 -3.79
CA MET A 256 -5.32 -11.82 -3.17
C MET A 256 -6.83 -11.59 -3.06
N ALA A 257 -7.25 -10.39 -2.65
CA ALA A 257 -8.66 -10.04 -2.59
C ALA A 257 -9.32 -10.05 -3.98
N LEU A 258 -8.65 -9.49 -5.01
CA LEU A 258 -9.11 -9.54 -6.41
C LEU A 258 -9.22 -10.98 -6.94
N ALA A 259 -8.32 -11.86 -6.51
CA ALA A 259 -8.35 -13.30 -6.81
C ALA A 259 -9.52 -14.04 -6.14
N GLY A 260 -10.28 -13.38 -5.26
CA GLY A 260 -11.35 -14.01 -4.47
C GLY A 260 -10.81 -14.96 -3.39
N LEU A 261 -9.62 -14.68 -2.88
CA LEU A 261 -9.01 -15.35 -1.73
C LEU A 261 -9.21 -14.50 -0.47
N PRO A 262 -9.06 -15.06 0.74
CA PRO A 262 -9.08 -14.27 1.97
C PRO A 262 -8.08 -13.12 1.92
N THR A 263 -8.49 -11.93 2.39
CA THR A 263 -7.59 -10.77 2.49
C THR A 263 -6.53 -11.06 3.56
N PRO A 264 -5.24 -11.05 3.21
CA PRO A 264 -4.18 -11.41 4.15
C PRO A 264 -3.95 -10.33 5.19
N THR A 265 -3.32 -10.71 6.29
CA THR A 265 -2.86 -9.81 7.34
C THR A 265 -1.59 -9.07 6.89
N LEU A 266 -1.48 -7.78 7.17
CA LEU A 266 -0.26 -7.01 6.91
C LEU A 266 0.64 -7.00 8.15
N TYR A 267 1.91 -7.35 7.99
CA TYR A 267 2.98 -7.03 8.94
C TYR A 267 3.66 -5.75 8.46
N ALA A 268 3.21 -4.60 9.01
CA ALA A 268 3.63 -3.28 8.54
C ALA A 268 5.10 -2.95 8.83
N GLY A 269 5.65 -3.42 9.96
CA GLY A 269 7.06 -3.23 10.30
C GLY A 269 8.02 -3.87 9.31
N SER A 270 7.62 -5.01 8.76
CA SER A 270 8.30 -5.67 7.64
C SER A 270 9.78 -5.95 7.89
N TRP A 271 10.55 -6.15 6.80
CA TRP A 271 11.98 -6.45 6.92
C TRP A 271 12.77 -5.37 7.64
N SER A 272 12.42 -4.10 7.47
CA SER A 272 13.12 -2.99 8.13
C SER A 272 12.99 -2.98 9.65
N GLU A 273 11.90 -3.49 10.21
CA GLU A 273 11.75 -3.72 11.64
C GLU A 273 12.42 -5.04 12.04
N TRP A 274 12.08 -6.13 11.34
CA TRP A 274 12.59 -7.46 11.60
C TRP A 274 14.12 -7.53 11.60
N SER A 275 14.76 -6.97 10.58
CA SER A 275 16.22 -7.03 10.45
C SER A 275 16.97 -6.26 11.53
N ARG A 276 16.36 -5.21 12.11
CA ARG A 276 16.95 -4.41 13.18
C ARG A 276 16.74 -5.01 14.56
N HIS A 277 15.75 -5.88 14.74
CA HIS A 277 15.54 -6.52 16.05
C HIS A 277 16.64 -7.58 16.26
N PRO A 278 17.41 -7.50 17.37
CA PRO A 278 18.61 -8.32 17.54
C PRO A 278 18.34 -9.82 17.62
N GLU A 279 17.20 -10.19 18.18
CA GLU A 279 16.87 -11.59 18.48
C GLU A 279 16.07 -12.29 17.36
N THR A 280 15.50 -11.55 16.39
CA THR A 280 14.76 -12.19 15.29
C THR A 280 15.71 -12.97 14.38
N PRO A 281 15.34 -14.19 13.98
CA PRO A 281 16.17 -14.98 13.07
C PRO A 281 16.13 -14.40 11.64
N LYS A 282 17.27 -14.44 10.95
CA LYS A 282 17.44 -13.99 9.57
C LYS A 282 18.08 -15.11 8.77
N THR A 283 17.62 -15.31 7.54
CA THR A 283 18.22 -16.29 6.63
C THR A 283 18.48 -15.69 5.25
N LYS A 284 19.35 -16.34 4.49
CA LYS A 284 19.57 -16.07 3.07
C LYS A 284 19.22 -17.31 2.29
N ALA A 285 18.68 -17.16 1.09
CA ALA A 285 18.56 -18.28 0.19
C ALA A 285 19.97 -18.70 -0.27
N VAL A 286 20.23 -20.01 -0.25
CA VAL A 286 21.48 -20.62 -0.73
C VAL A 286 21.37 -20.87 -2.24
#